data_dc76e3c80e1102ccc46422e2cfb48afe
#
_entry.id   dc76e3c80e1102ccc46422e2cfb48afe
#
_cell.length_a   1.000
_cell.length_b   1.000
_cell.length_c   1.000
_cell.angle_alpha   90.00
_cell.angle_beta   90.00
_cell.angle_gamma   90.00
#
_symmetry.space_group_name_H-M   'P 1'
#
loop_
_entity.id
_entity.type
_entity.pdbx_description
1 polymer ?
#
loop_
_entity_poly.entity_id
_entity_poly.type
_entity_poly.pdbx_seq_one_letter_code
_entity_poly.pdbx_strand_id
1 'polypeptide(L)' 'MTHTILRLPQVKIRVGLSRSSIYLAVSQGKFPRPVSLGARAVGWLEAEVDTWLAQRVELSRKSL' A
#
# COMPACT_ATOMS: atom_id res chain seq x y z
N MET A 1 12.65 -15.67 -6.64
CA MET A 1 12.48 -14.35 -5.97
C MET A 1 11.56 -14.48 -4.78
N THR A 2 11.93 -13.80 -3.70
CA THR A 2 11.14 -13.83 -2.48
C THR A 2 10.24 -12.60 -2.42
N HIS A 3 8.95 -12.81 -2.24
CA HIS A 3 7.99 -11.73 -2.05
C HIS A 3 7.64 -11.63 -0.57
N THR A 4 7.68 -10.43 -0.04
CA THR A 4 7.21 -10.16 1.31
C THR A 4 5.81 -9.58 1.22
N ILE A 5 4.89 -10.17 1.95
CA ILE A 5 3.48 -9.74 1.98
C ILE A 5 3.23 -8.99 3.28
N LEU A 6 2.63 -7.82 3.15
CA LEU A 6 2.17 -7.03 4.29
C LEU A 6 0.67 -7.18 4.42
N ARG A 7 0.23 -7.44 5.66
CA ARG A 7 -1.21 -7.46 5.95
C ARG A 7 -1.67 -6.05 6.29
N LEU A 8 -2.97 -5.84 6.30
CA LEU A 8 -3.55 -4.50 6.51
C LEU A 8 -2.99 -3.76 7.72
N PRO A 9 -2.87 -4.39 8.92
CA PRO A 9 -2.30 -3.66 10.07
C PRO A 9 -0.88 -3.15 9.81
N GLN A 10 -0.08 -3.94 9.11
CA GLN A 10 1.30 -3.56 8.76
C GLN A 10 1.32 -2.44 7.73
N VAL A 11 0.44 -2.51 6.74
CA VAL A 11 0.32 -1.45 5.72
C VAL A 11 -0.09 -0.14 6.37
N LYS A 12 -1.08 -0.18 7.28
CA LYS A 12 -1.55 1.01 8.00
C LYS A 12 -0.40 1.70 8.74
N ILE A 13 0.42 0.92 9.44
CA ILE A 13 1.56 1.46 10.18
C ILE A 13 2.58 2.05 9.22
N ARG A 14 2.88 1.33 8.16
CA ARG A 14 3.93 1.73 7.22
C ARG A 14 3.59 3.00 6.44
N VAL A 15 2.35 3.14 6.01
CA VAL A 15 1.93 4.31 5.21
C VAL A 15 1.24 5.39 6.04
N GLY A 16 0.88 5.10 7.27
CA GLY A 16 0.26 6.09 8.15
C GLY A 16 -1.17 6.46 7.78
N LEU A 17 -1.87 5.60 7.06
CA LEU A 17 -3.25 5.85 6.64
C LEU A 17 -4.21 4.93 7.37
N SER A 18 -5.47 5.37 7.49
CA SER A 18 -6.53 4.54 8.03
C SER A 18 -6.95 3.48 7.01
N ARG A 19 -7.65 2.45 7.51
CA ARG A 19 -8.21 1.40 6.65
C ARG A 19 -9.07 2.00 5.54
N SER A 20 -9.96 2.93 5.91
CA SER A 20 -10.86 3.57 4.94
C SER A 20 -10.09 4.31 3.86
N SER A 21 -9.05 5.04 4.25
CA SER A 21 -8.24 5.79 3.30
C SER A 21 -7.49 4.87 2.35
N ILE A 22 -6.97 3.75 2.85
CA ILE A 22 -6.27 2.77 2.02
C ILE A 22 -7.22 2.18 0.98
N TYR A 23 -8.40 1.71 1.40
CA TYR A 23 -9.36 1.11 0.47
C TYR A 23 -9.94 2.13 -0.51
N LEU A 24 -10.14 3.36 -0.07
CA LEU A 24 -10.56 4.41 -0.98
C LEU A 24 -9.51 4.65 -2.06
N ALA A 25 -8.24 4.75 -1.66
CA ALA A 25 -7.14 4.94 -2.61
C ALA A 25 -7.01 3.76 -3.58
N VAL A 26 -7.22 2.54 -3.10
CA VAL A 26 -7.24 1.35 -3.97
C VAL A 26 -8.36 1.49 -5.01
N SER A 27 -9.55 1.88 -4.59
CA SER A 27 -10.70 2.02 -5.50
C SER A 27 -10.48 3.12 -6.53
N GLN A 28 -9.70 4.13 -6.20
CA GLN A 28 -9.39 5.23 -7.11
C GLN A 28 -8.17 4.95 -7.99
N GLY A 29 -7.55 3.79 -7.83
CA GLY A 29 -6.34 3.46 -8.59
C GLY A 29 -5.10 4.21 -8.13
N LYS A 30 -5.11 4.76 -6.92
CA LYS A 30 -4.01 5.58 -6.39
C LYS A 30 -3.14 4.85 -5.37
N PHE A 31 -3.43 3.60 -5.10
CA PHE A 31 -2.67 2.77 -4.18
C PHE A 31 -2.59 1.35 -4.76
N PRO A 32 -1.51 0.60 -4.49
CA PRO A 32 -1.38 -0.76 -5.01
C PRO A 32 -2.55 -1.63 -4.59
N ARG A 33 -3.01 -2.49 -5.51
CA ARG A 33 -4.10 -3.40 -5.23
C ARG A 33 -3.62 -4.53 -4.32
N PRO A 34 -4.45 -4.97 -3.37
CA PRO A 34 -4.10 -6.13 -2.56
C PRO A 34 -4.11 -7.39 -3.42
N VAL A 35 -3.28 -8.35 -3.03
CA VAL A 35 -3.26 -9.67 -3.67
C VAL A 35 -4.02 -10.66 -2.79
N SER A 36 -4.71 -11.59 -3.41
CA SER A 36 -5.44 -12.62 -2.69
C SER A 36 -4.48 -13.67 -2.14
N LEU A 37 -4.59 -13.96 -0.85
CA LEU A 37 -3.79 -14.99 -0.19
C LEU A 37 -4.59 -16.25 0.08
N GLY A 38 -5.89 -16.23 -0.23
CA GLY A 38 -6.80 -17.31 0.01
C GLY A 38 -8.22 -16.82 0.00
N ALA A 39 -9.17 -17.63 0.48
CA ALA A 39 -10.61 -17.33 0.36
C ALA A 39 -11.01 -16.03 1.04
N ARG A 40 -10.36 -15.65 2.13
CA ARG A 40 -10.71 -14.45 2.90
C ARG A 40 -9.50 -13.65 3.35
N ALA A 41 -8.36 -13.90 2.74
CA ALA A 41 -7.13 -13.25 3.15
C ALA A 41 -6.57 -12.45 1.98
N VAL A 42 -6.21 -11.21 2.25
CA VAL A 42 -5.54 -10.34 1.28
C VAL A 42 -4.33 -9.70 1.93
N GLY A 43 -3.38 -9.32 1.08
CA GLY A 43 -2.20 -8.60 1.54
C GLY A 43 -1.65 -7.76 0.40
N TRP A 44 -0.61 -7.02 0.69
CA TRP A 44 0.06 -6.16 -0.30
C TRP A 44 1.50 -6.58 -0.44
N LEU A 45 2.04 -6.50 -1.64
CA LEU A 45 3.46 -6.73 -1.86
C LEU A 45 4.25 -5.57 -1.23
N GLU A 46 5.20 -5.91 -0.36
CA GLU A 46 6.03 -4.90 0.29
C GLU A 46 6.72 -3.98 -0.71
N ALA A 47 7.25 -4.56 -1.79
CA ALA A 47 7.95 -3.78 -2.81
C ALA A 47 7.05 -2.73 -3.44
N GLU A 48 5.78 -3.07 -3.70
CA GLU A 48 4.82 -2.12 -4.26
C GLU A 48 4.48 -1.01 -3.29
N VAL A 49 4.30 -1.35 -2.02
CA VAL A 49 4.03 -0.36 -0.97
C VAL A 49 5.21 0.59 -0.82
N ASP A 50 6.42 0.06 -0.80
CA ASP A 50 7.63 0.87 -0.69
C ASP A 50 7.80 1.80 -1.89
N THR A 51 7.53 1.32 -3.10
CA THR A 51 7.57 2.14 -4.31
C THR A 51 6.55 3.26 -4.25
N TRP A 52 5.34 2.95 -3.79
CA TRP A 52 4.29 3.95 -3.62
C TRP A 52 4.72 5.04 -2.64
N LEU A 53 5.31 4.63 -1.49
CA LEU A 53 5.80 5.58 -0.50
C LEU A 53 6.89 6.49 -1.08
N ALA A 54 7.83 5.90 -1.80
CA ALA A 54 8.92 6.67 -2.42
C ALA A 54 8.37 7.70 -3.40
N GLN A 55 7.37 7.33 -4.18
CA GLN A 55 6.72 8.24 -5.12
C GLN A 55 5.99 9.37 -4.39
N ARG A 56 5.31 9.06 -3.29
CA ARG A 56 4.60 10.08 -2.51
C ARG A 56 5.57 11.07 -1.89
N VAL A 57 6.68 10.60 -1.36
CA VAL A 57 7.71 11.46 -0.80
C VAL A 57 8.26 12.39 -1.88
N GLU A 58 8.60 11.85 -3.04
CA GLU A 58 9.14 12.63 -4.13
C GLU A 58 8.17 13.70 -4.63
N LEU A 59 6.90 13.33 -4.83
CA LEU A 59 5.87 14.27 -5.27
C LEU A 59 5.68 15.39 -4.25
N SER A 60 5.67 15.05 -2.97
CA SER A 60 5.52 16.02 -1.90
C SER A 60 6.67 17.03 -1.87
N ARG A 61 7.89 16.53 -2.07
CA ARG A 61 9.09 17.39 -2.07
C ARG A 61 9.14 18.30 -3.29
N LYS A 62 8.65 17.83 -4.43
CA LYS A 62 8.58 18.64 -5.64
C LYS A 62 7.55 19.76 -5.54
N SER A 63 6.51 19.56 -4.74
CA SER A 63 5.44 20.55 -4.56
C SER A 63 5.85 21.70 -3.65
N LEU A 64 6.91 21.50 -2.90
CA LEU A 64 7.43 22.51 -1.99
C LEU A 64 8.57 23.28 -2.69
#